data_bb99d81423d3a55b1c96613da25a7bac
#
_entry.id   bb99d81423d3a55b1c96613da25a7bac
#
_cell.length_a   1.000
_cell.length_b   1.000
_cell.length_c   1.000
_cell.angle_alpha   90.00
_cell.angle_beta   90.00
_cell.angle_gamma   90.00
#
_symmetry.space_group_name_H-M   'P 1'
#
loop_
_entity.id
_entity.type
_entity.pdbx_description
1 polymer ?
#
loop_
_entity_poly.entity_id
_entity_poly.type
_entity_poly.pdbx_seq_one_letter_code
_entity_poly.pdbx_strand_id
1 'polypeptide(L)'
;MKNTELEQLINDKLNSAAISDYAPNGLQVEGKETVQKIVTGVTASQALLDEAVRLQADAVIVHHGYFWKGESPVIRGMKRRRLKTLLANDINLYGWHLPLDAHPELGNNAQLATLLGITVKGEIEPLVPWGELSMPVPGLELASWIEARLGRKPLWCGDTGPDNVQRVAWCTGGGQSFIDSAARFGVDAFITGEVSEQTIHSSREQGLHFYAAGHHATERGGIRALSEWLNENTELDVTFIDIPNPA
;
A
#
# COMPACT_ATOMS: atom_id res chain seq x y z
N MET A 1 -19.41 8.28 -15.39
CA MET A 1 -19.76 6.96 -14.77
C MET A 1 -20.52 7.22 -13.49
N LYS A 2 -21.51 6.40 -13.12
CA LYS A 2 -22.14 6.54 -11.81
C LYS A 2 -21.19 6.15 -10.68
N ASN A 3 -21.35 6.74 -9.50
CA ASN A 3 -20.51 6.45 -8.34
C ASN A 3 -20.59 4.96 -7.91
N THR A 4 -21.77 4.34 -7.99
CA THR A 4 -21.96 2.91 -7.70
C THR A 4 -21.40 1.98 -8.80
N GLU A 5 -21.41 2.43 -10.07
CA GLU A 5 -20.77 1.68 -11.16
C GLU A 5 -19.24 1.69 -11.04
N LEU A 6 -18.66 2.83 -10.59
CA LEU A 6 -17.23 2.93 -10.30
C LEU A 6 -16.82 1.99 -9.17
N GLU A 7 -17.62 1.95 -8.09
CA GLU A 7 -17.40 1.02 -6.97
C GLU A 7 -17.40 -0.43 -7.46
N GLN A 8 -18.42 -0.83 -8.23
CA GLN A 8 -18.53 -2.19 -8.75
C GLN A 8 -17.36 -2.54 -9.67
N LEU A 9 -16.98 -1.62 -10.57
CA LEU A 9 -15.86 -1.81 -11.49
C LEU A 9 -14.55 -2.12 -10.76
N ILE A 10 -14.25 -1.36 -9.71
CA ILE A 10 -13.02 -1.55 -8.93
C ILE A 10 -13.12 -2.79 -8.03
N ASN A 11 -14.28 -3.07 -7.44
CA ASN A 11 -14.52 -4.28 -6.67
C ASN A 11 -14.30 -5.53 -7.52
N ASP A 12 -14.79 -5.54 -8.74
CA ASP A 12 -14.61 -6.66 -9.67
C ASP A 12 -13.14 -6.80 -10.10
N LYS A 13 -12.47 -5.68 -10.41
CA LYS A 13 -11.05 -5.69 -10.79
C LYS A 13 -10.16 -6.21 -9.66
N LEU A 14 -10.38 -5.75 -8.43
CA LEU A 14 -9.59 -6.13 -7.27
C LEU A 14 -10.06 -7.45 -6.61
N ASN A 15 -11.16 -8.04 -7.09
CA ASN A 15 -11.79 -9.20 -6.45
C ASN A 15 -12.04 -9.00 -4.94
N SER A 16 -12.53 -7.81 -4.58
CA SER A 16 -12.62 -7.36 -3.20
C SER A 16 -13.45 -8.28 -2.31
N ALA A 17 -14.48 -8.92 -2.87
CA ALA A 17 -15.36 -9.84 -2.14
C ALA A 17 -14.65 -11.12 -1.64
N ALA A 18 -13.52 -11.48 -2.23
CA ALA A 18 -12.75 -12.66 -1.81
C ALA A 18 -11.82 -12.40 -0.61
N ILE A 19 -11.66 -11.13 -0.20
CA ILE A 19 -10.67 -10.73 0.81
C ILE A 19 -11.38 -10.20 2.04
N SER A 20 -11.17 -10.87 3.19
CA SER A 20 -11.64 -10.37 4.49
C SER A 20 -10.73 -9.24 4.98
N ASP A 21 -11.33 -8.11 5.36
CA ASP A 21 -10.60 -6.94 5.78
C ASP A 21 -11.17 -6.36 7.08
N TYR A 22 -10.38 -5.55 7.77
CA TYR A 22 -10.76 -4.77 8.94
C TYR A 22 -11.05 -3.29 8.60
N ALA A 23 -10.98 -2.96 7.32
CA ALA A 23 -11.43 -1.69 6.76
C ALA A 23 -12.60 -1.93 5.79
N PRO A 24 -13.58 -1.02 5.67
CA PRO A 24 -14.60 -1.12 4.63
C PRO A 24 -13.98 -0.82 3.27
N ASN A 25 -14.11 -1.78 2.33
CA ASN A 25 -13.66 -1.61 0.94
C ASN A 25 -14.81 -1.13 0.07
N GLY A 26 -14.56 -0.13 -0.78
CA GLY A 26 -15.55 0.49 -1.66
C GLY A 26 -15.88 1.92 -1.29
N LEU A 27 -17.12 2.34 -1.57
CA LEU A 27 -17.62 3.70 -1.29
C LEU A 27 -17.82 3.92 0.22
N GLN A 28 -17.03 4.81 0.79
CA GLN A 28 -17.04 5.11 2.23
C GLN A 28 -17.81 6.38 2.59
N VAL A 29 -17.78 7.39 1.72
CA VAL A 29 -18.54 8.63 1.85
C VAL A 29 -19.13 8.95 0.49
N GLU A 30 -20.47 9.02 0.43
CA GLU A 30 -21.17 9.33 -0.80
C GLU A 30 -21.18 10.83 -1.07
N GLY A 31 -20.93 11.21 -2.33
CA GLY A 31 -20.99 12.55 -2.87
C GLY A 31 -21.84 12.59 -4.14
N LYS A 32 -21.32 13.18 -5.23
CA LYS A 32 -22.04 13.28 -6.53
C LYS A 32 -22.40 11.91 -7.09
N GLU A 33 -23.60 11.78 -7.67
CA GLU A 33 -24.03 10.56 -8.36
C GLU A 33 -23.13 10.24 -9.58
N THR A 34 -22.69 11.28 -10.29
CA THR A 34 -21.84 11.12 -11.49
C THR A 34 -20.41 11.54 -11.18
N VAL A 35 -19.48 10.67 -11.52
CA VAL A 35 -18.04 10.84 -11.36
C VAL A 35 -17.39 10.92 -12.73
N GLN A 36 -16.58 11.96 -12.96
CA GLN A 36 -15.77 12.14 -14.15
C GLN A 36 -14.29 12.36 -13.76
N LYS A 37 -14.05 13.18 -12.74
CA LYS A 37 -12.71 13.56 -12.32
C LYS A 37 -12.38 12.98 -10.95
N ILE A 38 -11.25 12.29 -10.88
CA ILE A 38 -10.82 11.53 -9.71
C ILE A 38 -9.42 11.96 -9.29
N VAL A 39 -9.24 12.19 -7.99
CA VAL A 39 -7.91 12.26 -7.36
C VAL A 39 -7.66 10.97 -6.62
N THR A 40 -6.49 10.40 -6.78
CA THR A 40 -6.05 9.22 -6.03
C THR A 40 -4.84 9.55 -5.16
N GLY A 41 -4.68 8.81 -4.08
CA GLY A 41 -3.54 8.93 -3.18
C GLY A 41 -3.49 7.78 -2.18
N VAL A 42 -2.39 7.65 -1.43
CA VAL A 42 -2.25 6.53 -0.50
C VAL A 42 -3.25 6.63 0.66
N THR A 43 -3.35 7.80 1.29
CA THR A 43 -4.15 8.01 2.51
C THR A 43 -5.06 9.21 2.38
N ALA A 44 -6.32 9.08 2.81
CA ALA A 44 -7.31 10.16 2.83
C ALA A 44 -6.99 11.23 3.90
N SER A 45 -5.80 11.82 3.82
CA SER A 45 -5.36 12.92 4.68
C SER A 45 -6.04 14.23 4.28
N GLN A 46 -6.07 15.21 5.19
CA GLN A 46 -6.63 16.54 4.86
C GLN A 46 -5.91 17.17 3.66
N ALA A 47 -4.58 17.00 3.57
CA ALA A 47 -3.79 17.54 2.44
C ALA A 47 -4.24 16.94 1.08
N LEU A 48 -4.53 15.64 1.01
CA LEU A 48 -5.06 15.02 -0.21
C LEU A 48 -6.45 15.54 -0.54
N LEU A 49 -7.31 15.71 0.47
CA LEU A 49 -8.65 16.26 0.26
C LEU A 49 -8.63 17.71 -0.20
N ASP A 50 -7.73 18.52 0.32
CA ASP A 50 -7.57 19.93 -0.08
C ASP A 50 -7.12 20.02 -1.56
N GLU A 51 -6.24 19.12 -2.01
CA GLU A 51 -5.86 18.99 -3.41
C GLU A 51 -7.05 18.53 -4.29
N ALA A 52 -7.85 17.58 -3.83
CA ALA A 52 -9.06 17.15 -4.53
C ALA A 52 -10.05 18.30 -4.72
N VAL A 53 -10.26 19.12 -3.69
CA VAL A 53 -11.10 20.33 -3.77
C VAL A 53 -10.51 21.33 -4.76
N ARG A 54 -9.21 21.61 -4.68
CA ARG A 54 -8.52 22.52 -5.58
C ARG A 54 -8.63 22.10 -7.05
N LEU A 55 -8.56 20.80 -7.31
CA LEU A 55 -8.71 20.21 -8.64
C LEU A 55 -10.16 20.01 -9.06
N GLN A 56 -11.12 20.33 -8.21
CA GLN A 56 -12.57 20.12 -8.45
C GLN A 56 -12.90 18.65 -8.77
N ALA A 57 -12.29 17.72 -8.03
CA ALA A 57 -12.54 16.31 -8.19
C ALA A 57 -13.97 15.93 -7.74
N ASP A 58 -14.57 14.96 -8.41
CA ASP A 58 -15.84 14.35 -8.05
C ASP A 58 -15.67 13.21 -7.05
N ALA A 59 -14.46 12.61 -7.04
CA ALA A 59 -14.13 11.50 -6.17
C ALA A 59 -12.65 11.51 -5.74
N VAL A 60 -12.42 10.93 -4.57
CA VAL A 60 -11.09 10.58 -4.06
C VAL A 60 -11.05 9.06 -3.86
N ILE A 61 -10.02 8.41 -4.39
CA ILE A 61 -9.77 6.98 -4.20
C ILE A 61 -8.45 6.81 -3.45
N VAL A 62 -8.46 6.04 -2.37
CA VAL A 62 -7.31 5.83 -1.50
C VAL A 62 -7.12 4.36 -1.14
N HIS A 63 -5.91 4.04 -0.68
CA HIS A 63 -5.62 2.79 0.01
C HIS A 63 -6.07 2.86 1.47
N HIS A 64 -5.71 3.89 2.20
CA HIS A 64 -6.13 4.14 3.58
C HIS A 64 -7.26 5.16 3.66
N GLY A 65 -8.49 4.66 3.77
CA GLY A 65 -9.68 5.47 3.99
C GLY A 65 -10.01 5.67 5.46
N TYR A 66 -11.31 5.61 5.77
CA TYR A 66 -11.87 5.83 7.10
C TYR A 66 -12.65 4.60 7.58
N PHE A 67 -13.21 4.72 8.79
CA PHE A 67 -14.11 3.73 9.40
C PHE A 67 -13.46 2.38 9.69
N TRP A 68 -12.20 2.41 10.16
CA TRP A 68 -11.48 1.22 10.56
C TRP A 68 -12.19 0.49 11.70
N LYS A 69 -12.10 -0.83 11.71
CA LYS A 69 -12.64 -1.64 12.81
C LYS A 69 -12.00 -1.22 14.14
N GLY A 70 -12.86 -0.84 15.11
CA GLY A 70 -12.42 -0.33 16.40
C GLY A 70 -12.16 1.19 16.46
N GLU A 71 -12.27 1.90 15.34
CA GLU A 71 -12.22 3.37 15.34
C GLU A 71 -13.42 3.95 16.07
N SER A 72 -13.21 5.05 16.81
CA SER A 72 -14.31 5.76 17.47
C SER A 72 -15.37 6.20 16.47
N PRO A 73 -16.66 5.91 16.69
CA PRO A 73 -17.74 6.38 15.82
C PRO A 73 -18.01 7.88 15.96
N VAL A 74 -17.43 8.55 16.97
CA VAL A 74 -17.69 9.97 17.24
C VAL A 74 -16.97 10.87 16.23
N ILE A 75 -17.74 11.71 15.54
CA ILE A 75 -17.25 12.64 14.52
C ILE A 75 -16.86 13.97 15.16
N ARG A 76 -15.56 14.12 15.51
CA ARG A 76 -14.99 15.36 16.07
C ARG A 76 -13.52 15.53 15.64
N GLY A 77 -12.97 16.72 15.85
CA GLY A 77 -11.55 17.03 15.59
C GLY A 77 -11.15 16.79 14.14
N MET A 78 -10.10 16.03 13.92
CA MET A 78 -9.55 15.69 12.61
C MET A 78 -10.58 14.97 11.72
N LYS A 79 -11.26 13.95 12.24
CA LYS A 79 -12.29 13.19 11.52
C LYS A 79 -13.42 14.10 11.03
N ARG A 80 -13.89 15.03 11.90
CA ARG A 80 -14.92 16.02 11.53
C ARG A 80 -14.44 16.93 10.39
N ARG A 81 -13.19 17.41 10.43
CA ARG A 81 -12.67 18.29 9.36
C ARG A 81 -12.64 17.58 8.02
N ARG A 82 -12.09 16.36 7.97
CA ARG A 82 -12.00 15.55 6.76
C ARG A 82 -13.38 15.23 6.18
N LEU A 83 -14.30 14.73 6.99
CA LEU A 83 -15.68 14.44 6.55
C LEU A 83 -16.41 15.71 6.10
N LYS A 84 -16.23 16.85 6.80
CA LYS A 84 -16.81 18.12 6.36
C LYS A 84 -16.30 18.54 4.99
N THR A 85 -15.01 18.36 4.70
CA THR A 85 -14.43 18.70 3.39
C THR A 85 -15.09 17.88 2.28
N LEU A 86 -15.26 16.58 2.47
CA LEU A 86 -15.91 15.70 1.49
C LEU A 86 -17.38 16.08 1.29
N LEU A 87 -18.17 16.13 2.37
CA LEU A 87 -19.60 16.36 2.32
C LEU A 87 -19.97 17.78 1.82
N ALA A 88 -19.20 18.80 2.20
CA ALA A 88 -19.46 20.17 1.76
C ALA A 88 -19.12 20.43 0.27
N ASN A 89 -18.34 19.56 -0.35
CA ASN A 89 -17.96 19.66 -1.75
C ASN A 89 -18.54 18.51 -2.61
N ASP A 90 -19.44 17.71 -2.06
CA ASP A 90 -20.06 16.55 -2.73
C ASP A 90 -19.04 15.59 -3.36
N ILE A 91 -17.91 15.36 -2.67
CA ILE A 91 -16.84 14.49 -3.13
C ILE A 91 -17.06 13.07 -2.60
N ASN A 92 -17.11 12.08 -3.48
CA ASN A 92 -17.12 10.67 -3.10
C ASN A 92 -15.75 10.27 -2.53
N LEU A 93 -15.72 9.51 -1.43
CA LEU A 93 -14.52 8.85 -0.94
C LEU A 93 -14.65 7.35 -1.09
N TYR A 94 -13.68 6.75 -1.77
CA TYR A 94 -13.51 5.31 -1.86
C TYR A 94 -12.21 4.88 -1.19
N GLY A 95 -12.23 3.72 -0.56
CA GLY A 95 -11.04 3.08 -0.03
C GLY A 95 -10.97 1.61 -0.43
N TRP A 96 -9.79 1.13 -0.84
CA TRP A 96 -9.49 -0.30 -1.01
C TRP A 96 -8.18 -0.60 -0.32
N HIS A 97 -8.26 -1.37 0.78
CA HIS A 97 -7.13 -1.70 1.65
C HIS A 97 -6.52 -3.06 1.25
N LEU A 98 -6.76 -4.15 1.97
CA LEU A 98 -6.15 -5.46 1.67
C LEU A 98 -6.39 -5.97 0.24
N PRO A 99 -7.54 -5.71 -0.42
CA PRO A 99 -7.68 -6.06 -1.83
C PRO A 99 -6.65 -5.38 -2.74
N LEU A 100 -6.25 -4.14 -2.42
CA LEU A 100 -5.22 -3.43 -3.17
C LEU A 100 -3.80 -3.87 -2.77
N ASP A 101 -3.59 -4.51 -1.63
CA ASP A 101 -2.31 -5.15 -1.30
C ASP A 101 -2.13 -6.48 -2.05
N ALA A 102 -3.21 -7.27 -2.10
CA ALA A 102 -3.21 -8.65 -2.56
C ALA A 102 -3.29 -8.82 -4.09
N HIS A 103 -3.76 -7.83 -4.83
CA HIS A 103 -3.99 -7.99 -6.26
C HIS A 103 -2.70 -8.35 -7.02
N PRO A 104 -2.69 -9.43 -7.85
CA PRO A 104 -1.45 -10.00 -8.39
C PRO A 104 -0.72 -9.12 -9.41
N GLU A 105 -1.40 -8.10 -9.97
CA GLU A 105 -0.81 -7.17 -10.93
C GLU A 105 -0.74 -5.74 -10.37
N LEU A 106 -1.89 -5.20 -9.93
CA LEU A 106 -1.99 -3.82 -9.46
C LEU A 106 -1.60 -3.65 -7.99
N GLY A 107 -1.53 -4.76 -7.22
CA GLY A 107 -1.38 -4.70 -5.78
C GLY A 107 -0.05 -4.13 -5.30
N ASN A 108 -0.05 -3.54 -4.10
CA ASN A 108 1.15 -2.97 -3.50
C ASN A 108 2.31 -3.98 -3.45
N ASN A 109 2.03 -5.22 -3.05
CA ASN A 109 3.03 -6.29 -3.03
C ASN A 109 3.59 -6.62 -4.41
N ALA A 110 2.74 -6.70 -5.43
CA ALA A 110 3.15 -6.97 -6.81
C ALA A 110 3.97 -5.81 -7.40
N GLN A 111 3.54 -4.58 -7.14
CA GLN A 111 4.24 -3.38 -7.60
C GLN A 111 5.61 -3.22 -6.92
N LEU A 112 5.72 -3.54 -5.64
CA LEU A 112 7.01 -3.52 -4.94
C LEU A 112 7.96 -4.57 -5.52
N ALA A 113 7.49 -5.79 -5.80
CA ALA A 113 8.28 -6.83 -6.45
C ALA A 113 8.82 -6.36 -7.81
N THR A 114 7.95 -5.80 -8.64
CA THR A 114 8.32 -5.25 -9.96
C THR A 114 9.36 -4.14 -9.82
N LEU A 115 9.15 -3.22 -8.89
CA LEU A 115 10.05 -2.09 -8.65
C LEU A 115 11.45 -2.54 -8.22
N LEU A 116 11.53 -3.57 -7.39
CA LEU A 116 12.79 -4.12 -6.87
C LEU A 116 13.40 -5.22 -7.77
N GLY A 117 12.74 -5.60 -8.87
CA GLY A 117 13.21 -6.64 -9.77
C GLY A 117 13.19 -8.04 -9.17
N ILE A 118 12.23 -8.31 -8.26
CA ILE A 118 12.04 -9.62 -7.63
C ILE A 118 11.11 -10.47 -8.51
N THR A 119 11.55 -11.66 -8.87
CA THR A 119 10.71 -12.66 -9.54
C THR A 119 9.89 -13.40 -8.49
N VAL A 120 8.58 -13.14 -8.45
CA VAL A 120 7.65 -13.77 -7.51
C VAL A 120 7.61 -15.28 -7.74
N LYS A 121 7.69 -16.08 -6.67
CA LYS A 121 7.65 -17.55 -6.70
C LYS A 121 6.43 -18.14 -6.00
N GLY A 122 5.82 -17.39 -5.10
CA GLY A 122 4.63 -17.83 -4.35
C GLY A 122 4.36 -16.96 -3.14
N GLU A 123 3.54 -17.48 -2.24
CA GLU A 123 3.24 -16.85 -0.95
C GLU A 123 3.61 -17.80 0.19
N ILE A 124 4.13 -17.26 1.28
CA ILE A 124 4.40 -17.96 2.53
C ILE A 124 3.09 -18.11 3.33
N GLU A 125 2.35 -17.03 3.39
CA GLU A 125 1.01 -16.91 3.97
C GLU A 125 0.31 -15.71 3.32
N PRO A 126 -1.00 -15.49 3.51
CA PRO A 126 -1.71 -14.40 2.87
C PRO A 126 -1.01 -13.05 3.06
N LEU A 127 -0.83 -12.30 1.98
CA LEU A 127 -0.14 -11.00 1.91
C LEU A 127 1.38 -11.05 2.14
N VAL A 128 1.98 -12.22 2.23
CA VAL A 128 3.44 -12.38 2.39
C VAL A 128 4.00 -13.17 1.20
N PRO A 129 4.13 -12.53 0.04
CA PRO A 129 4.80 -13.15 -1.09
C PRO A 129 6.30 -13.35 -0.85
N TRP A 130 6.86 -14.30 -1.58
CA TRP A 130 8.30 -14.50 -1.65
C TRP A 130 8.77 -14.68 -3.10
N GLY A 131 10.03 -14.42 -3.32
CA GLY A 131 10.61 -14.53 -4.65
C GLY A 131 12.14 -14.48 -4.62
N GLU A 132 12.71 -14.32 -5.80
CA GLU A 132 14.15 -14.33 -5.99
C GLU A 132 14.63 -13.11 -6.78
N LEU A 133 15.75 -12.56 -6.36
CA LEU A 133 16.53 -11.63 -7.17
C LEU A 133 17.21 -12.40 -8.32
N SER A 134 17.44 -11.75 -9.45
CA SER A 134 18.08 -12.37 -10.63
C SER A 134 19.49 -12.89 -10.36
N MET A 135 20.16 -12.30 -9.37
CA MET A 135 21.48 -12.70 -8.86
C MET A 135 21.59 -12.40 -7.37
N PRO A 136 22.41 -13.15 -6.63
CA PRO A 136 22.70 -12.83 -5.24
C PRO A 136 23.39 -11.46 -5.13
N VAL A 137 22.98 -10.63 -4.16
CA VAL A 137 23.56 -9.31 -3.90
C VAL A 137 23.89 -9.15 -2.42
N PRO A 138 24.93 -8.41 -2.04
CA PRO A 138 25.20 -8.07 -0.66
C PRO A 138 24.00 -7.32 -0.02
N GLY A 139 23.71 -7.61 1.26
CA GLY A 139 22.56 -6.99 1.95
C GLY A 139 22.59 -5.45 1.96
N LEU A 140 23.77 -4.85 2.04
CA LEU A 140 23.93 -3.38 1.97
C LEU A 140 23.63 -2.84 0.56
N GLU A 141 23.95 -3.59 -0.49
CA GLU A 141 23.62 -3.23 -1.86
C GLU A 141 22.10 -3.25 -2.09
N LEU A 142 21.43 -4.28 -1.56
CA LEU A 142 19.96 -4.33 -1.59
C LEU A 142 19.34 -3.13 -0.85
N ALA A 143 19.89 -2.71 0.30
CA ALA A 143 19.45 -1.50 0.98
C ALA A 143 19.56 -0.26 0.10
N SER A 144 20.66 -0.14 -0.65
CA SER A 144 20.87 0.97 -1.59
C SER A 144 19.91 0.92 -2.78
N TRP A 145 19.56 -0.27 -3.27
CA TRP A 145 18.54 -0.42 -4.32
C TRP A 145 17.16 0.00 -3.82
N ILE A 146 16.78 -0.43 -2.62
CA ILE A 146 15.52 -0.04 -1.98
C ILE A 146 15.45 1.49 -1.86
N GLU A 147 16.53 2.13 -1.37
CA GLU A 147 16.62 3.59 -1.25
C GLU A 147 16.44 4.28 -2.61
N ALA A 148 17.16 3.83 -3.63
CA ALA A 148 17.10 4.42 -4.97
C ALA A 148 15.70 4.27 -5.62
N ARG A 149 15.01 3.15 -5.39
CA ARG A 149 13.71 2.86 -6.00
C ARG A 149 12.55 3.51 -5.27
N LEU A 150 12.61 3.57 -3.94
CA LEU A 150 11.53 4.13 -3.12
C LEU A 150 11.74 5.62 -2.81
N GLY A 151 12.95 6.16 -3.05
CA GLY A 151 13.30 7.54 -2.68
C GLY A 151 13.43 7.74 -1.17
N ARG A 152 13.63 6.65 -0.41
CA ARG A 152 13.69 6.65 1.04
C ARG A 152 14.69 5.60 1.52
N LYS A 153 15.62 6.03 2.39
CA LYS A 153 16.59 5.12 3.00
C LYS A 153 15.88 4.15 3.94
N PRO A 154 15.98 2.83 3.73
CA PRO A 154 15.41 1.87 4.66
C PRO A 154 16.19 1.84 5.98
N LEU A 155 15.51 1.53 7.09
CA LEU A 155 16.20 0.98 8.24
C LEU A 155 16.61 -0.45 7.88
N TRP A 156 17.91 -0.73 7.92
CA TRP A 156 18.45 -2.05 7.61
C TRP A 156 19.10 -2.68 8.83
N CYS A 157 18.76 -3.94 9.10
CA CYS A 157 19.40 -4.81 10.08
C CYS A 157 19.88 -6.06 9.33
N GLY A 158 21.18 -6.29 9.31
CA GLY A 158 21.78 -7.40 8.55
C GLY A 158 23.07 -7.95 9.16
N ASP A 159 23.33 -7.62 10.42
CA ASP A 159 24.56 -7.95 11.12
C ASP A 159 24.78 -9.47 11.31
N THR A 160 23.74 -10.28 11.22
CA THR A 160 23.78 -11.74 11.35
C THR A 160 23.18 -12.47 10.14
N GLY A 161 22.77 -11.73 9.11
CA GLY A 161 22.27 -12.30 7.87
C GLY A 161 23.35 -12.94 7.00
N PRO A 162 22.97 -13.67 5.93
CA PRO A 162 23.92 -14.24 4.99
C PRO A 162 24.71 -13.15 4.24
N ASP A 163 25.90 -13.48 3.73
CA ASP A 163 26.74 -12.53 2.98
C ASP A 163 25.98 -11.93 1.77
N ASN A 164 25.19 -12.76 1.10
CA ASN A 164 24.39 -12.35 -0.05
C ASN A 164 22.92 -12.71 0.13
N VAL A 165 22.05 -11.86 -0.41
CA VAL A 165 20.60 -12.02 -0.47
C VAL A 165 20.19 -12.44 -1.88
N GLN A 166 19.46 -13.52 -2.00
CA GLN A 166 18.80 -13.94 -3.24
C GLN A 166 17.31 -14.23 -3.03
N ARG A 167 16.96 -14.92 -1.94
CA ARG A 167 15.58 -15.25 -1.59
C ARG A 167 15.01 -14.17 -0.66
N VAL A 168 13.95 -13.55 -1.11
CA VAL A 168 13.33 -12.41 -0.41
C VAL A 168 11.85 -12.69 -0.17
N ALA A 169 11.37 -12.43 1.03
CA ALA A 169 9.94 -12.28 1.32
C ALA A 169 9.62 -10.82 1.64
N TRP A 170 8.39 -10.41 1.41
CA TRP A 170 7.97 -9.03 1.72
C TRP A 170 6.50 -8.94 2.08
N CYS A 171 6.15 -7.84 2.75
CA CYS A 171 4.78 -7.41 2.99
C CYS A 171 4.80 -5.89 3.07
N THR A 172 4.11 -5.19 2.18
CA THR A 172 4.03 -3.72 2.19
C THR A 172 3.35 -3.20 3.46
N GLY A 173 3.61 -1.95 3.84
CA GLY A 173 3.01 -1.34 5.01
C GLY A 173 3.47 -1.90 6.36
N GLY A 174 2.55 -2.16 7.26
CA GLY A 174 2.80 -2.62 8.64
C GLY A 174 2.97 -4.14 8.77
N GLY A 175 3.79 -4.78 7.93
CA GLY A 175 3.98 -6.23 7.90
C GLY A 175 5.08 -6.79 8.80
N GLN A 176 5.68 -6.03 9.71
CA GLN A 176 6.86 -6.43 10.50
C GLN A 176 6.65 -7.69 11.37
N SER A 177 5.42 -8.00 11.75
CA SER A 177 5.10 -9.19 12.53
C SER A 177 5.28 -10.51 11.76
N PHE A 178 5.35 -10.46 10.43
CA PHE A 178 5.55 -11.64 9.57
C PHE A 178 7.00 -12.10 9.47
N ILE A 179 7.93 -11.41 10.11
CA ILE A 179 9.36 -11.75 10.06
C ILE A 179 9.64 -13.19 10.50
N ASP A 180 8.94 -13.69 11.52
CA ASP A 180 9.13 -15.05 12.03
C ASP A 180 8.65 -16.12 11.03
N SER A 181 7.60 -15.84 10.28
CA SER A 181 7.15 -16.71 9.19
C SER A 181 8.13 -16.73 8.02
N ALA A 182 8.67 -15.56 7.66
CA ALA A 182 9.71 -15.43 6.65
C ALA A 182 10.98 -16.19 7.04
N ALA A 183 11.42 -16.05 8.28
CA ALA A 183 12.59 -16.77 8.81
C ALA A 183 12.40 -18.29 8.80
N ARG A 184 11.26 -18.79 9.30
CA ARG A 184 10.93 -20.24 9.26
C ARG A 184 10.88 -20.79 7.86
N PHE A 185 10.44 -20.01 6.88
CA PHE A 185 10.41 -20.42 5.47
C PHE A 185 11.83 -20.48 4.87
N GLY A 186 12.79 -19.76 5.46
CA GLY A 186 14.20 -19.82 5.07
C GLY A 186 14.54 -18.89 3.91
N VAL A 187 14.01 -17.66 3.90
CA VAL A 187 14.49 -16.59 3.00
C VAL A 187 15.71 -15.89 3.60
N ASP A 188 16.49 -15.25 2.74
CA ASP A 188 17.68 -14.50 3.14
C ASP A 188 17.32 -13.12 3.71
N ALA A 189 16.18 -12.57 3.27
CA ALA A 189 15.75 -11.23 3.63
C ALA A 189 14.23 -11.11 3.75
N PHE A 190 13.80 -10.20 4.64
CA PHE A 190 12.42 -9.76 4.75
C PHE A 190 12.33 -8.24 4.62
N ILE A 191 11.44 -7.76 3.72
CA ILE A 191 11.21 -6.34 3.45
C ILE A 191 9.78 -6.00 3.87
N THR A 192 9.61 -4.91 4.64
CA THR A 192 8.29 -4.38 4.98
C THR A 192 8.35 -2.85 5.13
N GLY A 193 7.23 -2.19 5.45
CA GLY A 193 7.23 -0.74 5.65
C GLY A 193 7.70 -0.31 7.02
N GLU A 194 7.34 -1.05 8.07
CA GLU A 194 7.55 -0.66 9.46
C GLU A 194 8.51 -1.58 10.22
N VAL A 195 8.89 -1.14 11.43
CA VAL A 195 9.72 -1.89 12.36
C VAL A 195 9.17 -1.75 13.78
N SER A 196 9.24 -2.83 14.55
CA SER A 196 9.01 -2.85 15.99
C SER A 196 10.30 -3.25 16.72
N GLU A 197 10.40 -3.00 18.00
CA GLU A 197 11.62 -3.32 18.78
C GLU A 197 12.01 -4.81 18.66
N GLN A 198 11.03 -5.71 18.82
CA GLN A 198 11.26 -7.15 18.73
C GLN A 198 11.66 -7.61 17.31
N THR A 199 11.31 -6.88 16.26
CA THR A 199 11.66 -7.23 14.87
C THR A 199 13.17 -7.31 14.68
N ILE A 200 13.91 -6.40 15.31
CA ILE A 200 15.38 -6.37 15.23
C ILE A 200 15.99 -7.60 15.92
N HIS A 201 15.45 -8.00 17.07
CA HIS A 201 15.89 -9.22 17.75
C HIS A 201 15.58 -10.46 16.90
N SER A 202 14.37 -10.57 16.37
CA SER A 202 13.99 -11.66 15.46
C SER A 202 14.93 -11.76 14.25
N SER A 203 15.25 -10.63 13.61
CA SER A 203 16.22 -10.59 12.50
C SER A 203 17.57 -11.15 12.91
N ARG A 204 18.14 -10.67 14.01
CA ARG A 204 19.46 -11.04 14.51
C ARG A 204 19.55 -12.50 14.96
N GLU A 205 18.57 -12.95 15.73
CA GLU A 205 18.58 -14.30 16.30
C GLU A 205 18.24 -15.38 15.28
N GLN A 206 17.49 -15.05 14.23
CA GLN A 206 17.14 -15.97 13.16
C GLN A 206 18.04 -15.83 11.91
N GLY A 207 18.95 -14.86 11.90
CA GLY A 207 20.01 -14.76 10.90
C GLY A 207 19.52 -14.38 9.50
N LEU A 208 18.55 -13.44 9.39
CA LEU A 208 18.12 -12.91 8.10
C LEU A 208 18.24 -11.38 8.06
N HIS A 209 18.42 -10.84 6.86
CA HIS A 209 18.34 -9.39 6.65
C HIS A 209 16.92 -8.88 6.84
N PHE A 210 16.79 -7.73 7.48
CA PHE A 210 15.52 -7.03 7.64
C PHE A 210 15.61 -5.60 7.11
N TYR A 211 14.57 -5.17 6.37
CA TYR A 211 14.47 -3.82 5.81
C TYR A 211 13.10 -3.22 6.14
N ALA A 212 13.09 -2.12 6.91
CA ALA A 212 11.90 -1.28 7.06
C ALA A 212 12.01 -0.13 6.04
N ALA A 213 11.27 -0.25 4.96
CA ALA A 213 11.43 0.60 3.77
C ALA A 213 10.44 1.78 3.72
N GLY A 214 9.58 1.91 4.71
CA GLY A 214 8.54 2.94 4.85
C GLY A 214 7.15 2.43 4.51
N HIS A 215 6.20 2.65 5.41
CA HIS A 215 4.80 2.26 5.22
C HIS A 215 4.24 2.91 3.95
N HIS A 216 4.22 4.24 3.93
CA HIS A 216 3.78 5.02 2.76
C HIS A 216 4.58 4.68 1.50
N ALA A 217 5.89 4.61 1.60
CA ALA A 217 6.76 4.40 0.45
C ALA A 217 6.53 3.03 -0.23
N THR A 218 6.22 1.98 0.54
CA THR A 218 5.94 0.65 0.02
C THR A 218 4.52 0.50 -0.55
N GLU A 219 3.60 1.42 -0.23
CA GLU A 219 2.19 1.36 -0.64
C GLU A 219 1.78 2.39 -1.70
N ARG A 220 2.72 3.16 -2.25
CA ARG A 220 2.42 4.07 -3.37
C ARG A 220 2.13 3.33 -4.68
N GLY A 221 2.70 2.14 -4.83
CA GLY A 221 2.66 1.39 -6.09
C GLY A 221 1.26 0.98 -6.48
N GLY A 222 0.49 0.41 -5.56
CA GLY A 222 -0.84 -0.12 -5.83
C GLY A 222 -1.84 0.95 -6.28
N ILE A 223 -1.93 2.03 -5.53
CA ILE A 223 -2.89 3.10 -5.89
C ILE A 223 -2.48 3.84 -7.18
N ARG A 224 -1.18 3.93 -7.48
CA ARG A 224 -0.69 4.47 -8.76
C ARG A 224 -1.06 3.55 -9.92
N ALA A 225 -0.82 2.25 -9.79
CA ALA A 225 -1.19 1.27 -10.80
C ALA A 225 -2.71 1.22 -11.05
N LEU A 226 -3.52 1.33 -9.99
CA LEU A 226 -4.97 1.44 -10.12
C LEU A 226 -5.38 2.71 -10.88
N SER A 227 -4.70 3.83 -10.63
CA SER A 227 -4.96 5.10 -11.33
C SER A 227 -4.65 5.01 -12.83
N GLU A 228 -3.52 4.41 -13.16
CA GLU A 228 -3.12 4.15 -14.54
C GLU A 228 -4.12 3.22 -15.24
N TRP A 229 -4.50 2.13 -14.57
CA TRP A 229 -5.50 1.20 -15.09
C TRP A 229 -6.86 1.86 -15.34
N LEU A 230 -7.35 2.72 -14.44
CA LEU A 230 -8.59 3.48 -14.63
C LEU A 230 -8.50 4.41 -15.85
N ASN A 231 -7.40 5.14 -15.99
CA ASN A 231 -7.19 6.02 -17.15
C ASN A 231 -7.14 5.26 -18.49
N GLU A 232 -6.57 4.04 -18.50
CA GLU A 232 -6.44 3.23 -19.71
C GLU A 232 -7.74 2.51 -20.08
N ASN A 233 -8.58 2.17 -19.11
CA ASN A 233 -9.75 1.32 -19.34
C ASN A 233 -11.09 2.05 -19.21
N THR A 234 -11.07 3.35 -18.93
CA THR A 234 -12.28 4.19 -18.79
C THR A 234 -12.03 5.57 -19.39
N GLU A 235 -13.09 6.37 -19.51
CA GLU A 235 -12.99 7.79 -19.93
C GLU A 235 -12.89 8.75 -18.71
N LEU A 236 -12.54 8.23 -17.53
CA LEU A 236 -12.37 9.03 -16.33
C LEU A 236 -11.03 9.79 -16.36
N ASP A 237 -11.02 11.00 -15.82
CA ASP A 237 -9.80 11.81 -15.63
C ASP A 237 -9.24 11.51 -14.24
N VAL A 238 -8.23 10.65 -14.15
CA VAL A 238 -7.66 10.20 -12.87
C VAL A 238 -6.26 10.74 -12.67
N THR A 239 -6.05 11.49 -11.61
CA THR A 239 -4.77 12.08 -11.24
C THR A 239 -4.28 11.53 -9.90
N PHE A 240 -3.11 10.89 -9.90
CA PHE A 240 -2.44 10.46 -8.68
C PHE A 240 -1.70 11.64 -8.02
N ILE A 241 -1.92 11.83 -6.72
CA ILE A 241 -1.25 12.85 -5.89
C ILE A 241 -0.47 12.14 -4.77
N ASP A 242 0.83 12.31 -4.79
CA ASP A 242 1.69 11.82 -3.70
C ASP A 242 1.79 12.88 -2.60
N ILE A 243 1.17 12.62 -1.46
CA ILE A 243 1.34 13.45 -0.25
C ILE A 243 2.47 12.82 0.57
N PRO A 244 3.65 13.45 0.64
CA PRO A 244 4.80 12.86 1.32
C PRO A 244 4.51 12.49 2.76
N ASN A 245 4.94 11.29 3.14
CA ASN A 245 4.88 10.78 4.49
C ASN A 245 6.21 10.06 4.81
N PRO A 246 6.92 10.43 5.90
CA PRO A 246 8.20 9.82 6.25
C PRO A 246 8.08 8.43 6.91
N ALA A 247 6.87 7.98 7.29
CA ALA A 247 6.64 6.67 7.91
C ALA A 247 6.66 5.54 6.88
#